data_701f54914cdaed8d2ebb27190c19197a
#
_entry.id   701f54914cdaed8d2ebb27190c19197a
#
_cell.length_a   1.000
_cell.length_b   1.000
_cell.length_c   1.000
_cell.angle_alpha   90.00
_cell.angle_beta   90.00
_cell.angle_gamma   90.00
#
_symmetry.space_group_name_H-M   'P 1'
#
loop_
_entity.id
_entity.type
_entity.pdbx_description
1 polymer ?
#
loop_
_entity_poly.entity_id
_entity_poly.type
_entity_poly.pdbx_seq_one_letter_code
_entity_poly.pdbx_strand_id
1 'polypeptide(L)'
;VEAAVNLAFEGRPGPVHIDLPYDVAAMPATRHREIKLDIKPVLPLQKTVDLFADVLANALNAKKKILAIIGYGSVRSHAEKELLQFVEKFQIPFLTTMDAKGIIPENHPLSLGMPGTCGDKGAKEAFKAAELVIGIGNSFPKWQMWKFEEGLFDKKTLMHINISRDEIGKVYPTDYGMISDIAPAIKAINAALTKRKPLVEKKTFTKDKIYNSVVEYKGSKVHPGALCQELAKYLPDRAIVLGDAGANMIWLAAFMEFNKGQNFKNPGSFGPMASHVNASLGVQLANPDRRVIVGCGDGDYEMAGFEILTALQNKIPIIWVILNNSEFNIIKLFNLAAHGKEVFNHIICPDFAKYAEACGANGFRVEKLEQFADAFKKALASDKPSIIDVIIDADEVMPFKTWAQD
;
A
#
# COMPACT_ATOMS: atom_id res chain seq x y z
N VAL A 1 -30.88 -6.14 5.73
CA VAL A 1 -29.45 -6.33 6.06
C VAL A 1 -28.74 -7.10 4.96
N GLU A 2 -29.20 -8.35 4.58
CA GLU A 2 -28.54 -9.19 3.57
C GLU A 2 -28.32 -8.46 2.23
N ALA A 3 -29.33 -7.76 1.70
CA ALA A 3 -29.20 -6.97 0.48
C ALA A 3 -28.17 -5.85 0.60
N ALA A 4 -28.11 -5.16 1.73
CA ALA A 4 -27.15 -4.10 1.98
C ALA A 4 -25.73 -4.64 2.08
N VAL A 5 -25.53 -5.79 2.74
CA VAL A 5 -24.21 -6.43 2.83
C VAL A 5 -23.74 -6.88 1.43
N ASN A 6 -24.61 -7.52 0.63
CA ASN A 6 -24.24 -7.90 -0.73
C ASN A 6 -23.91 -6.68 -1.61
N LEU A 7 -24.72 -5.60 -1.51
CA LEU A 7 -24.47 -4.35 -2.23
C LEU A 7 -23.11 -3.71 -1.87
N ALA A 8 -22.71 -3.80 -0.58
CA ALA A 8 -21.41 -3.29 -0.15
C ALA A 8 -20.21 -3.94 -0.84
N PHE A 9 -20.39 -5.15 -1.38
CA PHE A 9 -19.33 -5.91 -2.08
C PHE A 9 -19.54 -5.99 -3.59
N GLU A 10 -20.71 -5.58 -4.12
CA GLU A 10 -21.01 -5.67 -5.54
C GLU A 10 -20.18 -4.68 -6.37
N GLY A 11 -19.60 -5.14 -7.47
CA GLY A 11 -18.76 -4.33 -8.35
C GLY A 11 -17.58 -3.72 -7.60
N ARG A 12 -17.44 -2.37 -7.60
CA ARG A 12 -16.47 -1.67 -6.77
C ARG A 12 -16.99 -1.60 -5.33
N PRO A 13 -16.41 -2.33 -4.38
CA PRO A 13 -16.91 -2.35 -3.02
C PRO A 13 -16.87 -0.96 -2.37
N GLY A 14 -17.92 -0.67 -1.61
CA GLY A 14 -18.08 0.63 -0.95
C GLY A 14 -18.98 0.56 0.29
N PRO A 15 -19.08 1.66 1.05
CA PRO A 15 -19.92 1.73 2.23
C PRO A 15 -21.40 1.73 1.87
N VAL A 16 -22.20 1.09 2.72
CA VAL A 16 -23.66 1.10 2.65
C VAL A 16 -24.21 1.51 4.01
N HIS A 17 -25.16 2.44 4.02
CA HIS A 17 -25.81 2.90 5.22
C HIS A 17 -27.13 2.14 5.46
N ILE A 18 -27.36 1.70 6.69
CA ILE A 18 -28.60 1.06 7.12
C ILE A 18 -29.14 1.84 8.32
N ASP A 19 -30.32 2.45 8.19
CA ASP A 19 -31.03 3.01 9.33
C ASP A 19 -31.76 1.88 10.06
N LEU A 20 -31.50 1.74 11.36
CA LEU A 20 -32.19 0.82 12.24
C LEU A 20 -33.02 1.60 13.26
N PRO A 21 -34.34 1.77 13.06
CA PRO A 21 -35.20 2.45 14.01
C PRO A 21 -35.18 1.77 15.38
N TYR A 22 -35.26 2.58 16.46
CA TYR A 22 -35.13 2.09 17.83
C TYR A 22 -36.21 1.06 18.20
N ASP A 23 -37.47 1.30 17.79
CA ASP A 23 -38.60 0.39 18.02
C ASP A 23 -38.38 -0.96 17.30
N VAL A 24 -37.84 -0.96 16.08
CA VAL A 24 -37.49 -2.19 15.34
C VAL A 24 -36.37 -2.95 16.03
N ALA A 25 -35.35 -2.23 16.55
CA ALA A 25 -34.25 -2.85 17.30
C ALA A 25 -34.70 -3.49 18.61
N ALA A 26 -35.79 -2.97 19.23
CA ALA A 26 -36.37 -3.52 20.43
C ALA A 26 -37.34 -4.68 20.24
N MET A 27 -37.70 -5.01 18.99
CA MET A 27 -38.60 -6.12 18.70
C MET A 27 -37.95 -7.48 18.98
N PRO A 28 -38.74 -8.47 19.43
CA PRO A 28 -38.23 -9.84 19.59
C PRO A 28 -37.67 -10.38 18.27
N ALA A 29 -36.44 -10.90 18.27
CA ALA A 29 -35.87 -11.57 17.12
C ALA A 29 -36.56 -12.93 16.88
N THR A 30 -37.29 -13.06 15.80
CA THR A 30 -38.06 -14.28 15.44
C THR A 30 -37.21 -15.29 14.68
N ARG A 31 -36.06 -14.89 14.10
CA ARG A 31 -35.18 -15.75 13.30
C ARG A 31 -33.74 -15.24 13.34
N HIS A 32 -32.81 -16.14 13.60
CA HIS A 32 -31.41 -15.94 13.22
C HIS A 32 -31.23 -16.49 11.81
N ARG A 33 -30.86 -15.64 10.87
CA ARG A 33 -30.57 -16.02 9.48
C ARG A 33 -29.11 -15.70 9.17
N GLU A 34 -28.38 -16.70 8.75
CA GLU A 34 -27.02 -16.51 8.27
C GLU A 34 -27.03 -15.68 6.97
N ILE A 35 -26.23 -14.65 6.89
CA ILE A 35 -26.10 -13.82 5.69
C ILE A 35 -25.17 -14.54 4.71
N LYS A 36 -25.68 -14.86 3.54
CA LYS A 36 -24.90 -15.44 2.45
C LYS A 36 -24.40 -14.33 1.53
N LEU A 37 -23.10 -14.29 1.33
CA LEU A 37 -22.49 -13.40 0.33
C LEU A 37 -22.58 -14.10 -1.05
N ASP A 38 -23.30 -13.50 -1.99
CA ASP A 38 -23.37 -13.93 -3.41
C ASP A 38 -22.60 -12.91 -4.27
N ILE A 39 -21.28 -12.89 -4.09
CA ILE A 39 -20.40 -11.96 -4.82
C ILE A 39 -19.92 -12.66 -6.09
N LYS A 40 -20.35 -12.14 -7.25
CA LYS A 40 -19.90 -12.64 -8.55
C LYS A 40 -18.80 -11.74 -9.11
N PRO A 41 -17.70 -12.31 -9.62
CA PRO A 41 -16.68 -11.52 -10.27
C PRO A 41 -17.21 -10.86 -11.54
N VAL A 42 -16.83 -9.63 -11.79
CA VAL A 42 -17.10 -8.93 -13.04
C VAL A 42 -16.15 -9.49 -14.10
N LEU A 43 -16.69 -10.21 -15.07
CA LEU A 43 -15.90 -10.84 -16.13
C LEU A 43 -15.68 -9.88 -17.30
N PRO A 44 -14.52 -9.95 -18.00
CA PRO A 44 -14.27 -9.13 -19.15
C PRO A 44 -15.09 -9.62 -20.36
N LEU A 45 -15.52 -8.68 -21.19
CA LEU A 45 -16.13 -9.03 -22.48
C LEU A 45 -15.05 -9.56 -23.44
N GLN A 46 -15.32 -10.68 -24.10
CA GLN A 46 -14.36 -11.33 -25.02
C GLN A 46 -13.85 -10.36 -26.10
N LYS A 47 -14.73 -9.54 -26.66
CA LYS A 47 -14.37 -8.51 -27.66
C LYS A 47 -13.28 -7.55 -27.11
N THR A 48 -13.40 -7.14 -25.86
CA THR A 48 -12.44 -6.23 -25.22
C THR A 48 -11.13 -6.96 -24.94
N VAL A 49 -11.19 -8.24 -24.54
CA VAL A 49 -9.99 -9.08 -24.35
C VAL A 49 -9.20 -9.20 -25.65
N ASP A 50 -9.89 -9.49 -26.75
CA ASP A 50 -9.25 -9.61 -28.07
C ASP A 50 -8.61 -8.29 -28.51
N LEU A 51 -9.32 -7.18 -28.33
CA LEU A 51 -8.78 -5.83 -28.61
C LEU A 51 -7.51 -5.53 -27.80
N PHE A 52 -7.53 -5.80 -26.49
CA PHE A 52 -6.37 -5.60 -25.62
C PHE A 52 -5.18 -6.47 -26.05
N ALA A 53 -5.45 -7.73 -26.39
CA ALA A 53 -4.42 -8.64 -26.86
C ALA A 53 -3.84 -8.23 -28.21
N ASP A 54 -4.64 -7.69 -29.14
CA ASP A 54 -4.17 -7.17 -30.43
C ASP A 54 -3.29 -5.94 -30.26
N VAL A 55 -3.72 -4.98 -29.44
CA VAL A 55 -2.94 -3.76 -29.13
C VAL A 55 -1.59 -4.12 -28.51
N LEU A 56 -1.59 -5.02 -27.51
CA LEU A 56 -0.36 -5.47 -26.86
C LEU A 56 0.56 -6.24 -27.80
N ALA A 57 0.02 -7.14 -28.63
CA ALA A 57 0.81 -7.88 -29.60
C ALA A 57 1.47 -6.95 -30.62
N ASN A 58 0.73 -5.97 -31.15
CA ASN A 58 1.26 -4.96 -32.06
C ASN A 58 2.35 -4.10 -31.40
N ALA A 59 2.15 -3.69 -30.15
CA ALA A 59 3.13 -2.91 -29.41
C ALA A 59 4.42 -3.70 -29.14
N LEU A 60 4.30 -4.98 -28.77
CA LEU A 60 5.44 -5.87 -28.56
C LEU A 60 6.20 -6.12 -29.88
N ASN A 61 5.49 -6.42 -30.98
CA ASN A 61 6.09 -6.61 -32.30
C ASN A 61 6.80 -5.35 -32.82
N ALA A 62 6.25 -4.17 -32.50
CA ALA A 62 6.87 -2.87 -32.83
C ALA A 62 7.95 -2.45 -31.83
N LYS A 63 8.30 -3.29 -30.84
CA LYS A 63 9.28 -3.04 -29.77
C LYS A 63 9.01 -1.75 -28.97
N LYS A 64 7.76 -1.36 -28.83
CA LYS A 64 7.38 -0.19 -28.05
C LYS A 64 7.75 -0.36 -26.59
N LYS A 65 8.05 0.76 -25.93
CA LYS A 65 8.28 0.80 -24.49
C LYS A 65 6.94 0.71 -23.75
N ILE A 66 6.64 -0.47 -23.21
CA ILE A 66 5.42 -0.77 -22.47
C ILE A 66 5.72 -0.71 -20.98
N LEU A 67 4.81 -0.13 -20.19
CA LEU A 67 4.90 -0.06 -18.73
C LEU A 67 3.54 -0.39 -18.10
N ALA A 68 3.50 -1.30 -17.15
CA ALA A 68 2.31 -1.56 -16.34
C ALA A 68 2.35 -0.77 -15.03
N ILE A 69 1.21 -0.19 -14.61
CA ILE A 69 1.01 0.41 -13.29
C ILE A 69 -0.05 -0.41 -12.57
N ILE A 70 0.38 -1.18 -11.59
CA ILE A 70 -0.45 -2.11 -10.84
C ILE A 70 -0.98 -1.42 -9.59
N GLY A 71 -2.30 -1.32 -9.47
CA GLY A 71 -2.99 -0.65 -8.38
C GLY A 71 -3.75 -1.61 -7.46
N TYR A 72 -4.42 -1.02 -6.46
CA TYR A 72 -5.12 -1.74 -5.39
C TYR A 72 -6.22 -2.70 -5.87
N GLY A 73 -6.89 -2.40 -6.99
CA GLY A 73 -7.87 -3.31 -7.59
C GLY A 73 -7.32 -4.70 -7.88
N SER A 74 -6.01 -4.78 -8.16
CA SER A 74 -5.31 -6.05 -8.38
C SER A 74 -5.20 -6.88 -7.09
N VAL A 75 -4.96 -6.22 -5.96
CA VAL A 75 -4.91 -6.87 -4.63
C VAL A 75 -6.29 -7.38 -4.23
N ARG A 76 -7.33 -6.57 -4.45
CA ARG A 76 -8.71 -6.98 -4.15
C ARG A 76 -9.19 -8.15 -5.01
N SER A 77 -8.70 -8.25 -6.22
CA SER A 77 -9.02 -9.33 -7.16
C SER A 77 -8.16 -10.59 -6.97
N HIS A 78 -7.22 -10.58 -6.01
CA HIS A 78 -6.27 -11.67 -5.78
C HIS A 78 -5.54 -12.10 -7.06
N ALA A 79 -5.01 -11.11 -7.80
CA ALA A 79 -4.45 -11.30 -9.13
C ALA A 79 -2.94 -11.59 -9.16
N GLU A 80 -2.34 -11.93 -8.00
CA GLU A 80 -0.89 -12.13 -7.84
C GLU A 80 -0.30 -13.09 -8.88
N LYS A 81 -0.94 -14.25 -9.03
CA LYS A 81 -0.49 -15.32 -9.93
C LYS A 81 -0.59 -14.90 -11.40
N GLU A 82 -1.73 -14.36 -11.78
CA GLU A 82 -2.02 -13.95 -13.16
C GLU A 82 -1.11 -12.80 -13.59
N LEU A 83 -0.86 -11.84 -12.70
CA LEU A 83 0.02 -10.71 -12.94
C LEU A 83 1.49 -11.13 -13.05
N LEU A 84 1.97 -12.00 -12.16
CA LEU A 84 3.32 -12.52 -12.25
C LEU A 84 3.54 -13.24 -13.59
N GLN A 85 2.62 -14.12 -13.99
CA GLN A 85 2.66 -14.80 -15.28
C GLN A 85 2.65 -13.81 -16.46
N PHE A 86 1.86 -12.73 -16.35
CA PHE A 86 1.75 -11.72 -17.39
C PHE A 86 3.07 -10.97 -17.59
N VAL A 87 3.64 -10.44 -16.51
CA VAL A 87 4.86 -9.64 -16.59
C VAL A 87 6.06 -10.48 -17.01
N GLU A 88 6.19 -11.70 -16.50
CA GLU A 88 7.28 -12.61 -16.86
C GLU A 88 7.20 -13.08 -18.31
N LYS A 89 6.02 -13.54 -18.72
CA LYS A 89 5.83 -14.12 -20.05
C LYS A 89 6.04 -13.11 -21.17
N PHE A 90 5.58 -11.88 -20.96
CA PHE A 90 5.64 -10.82 -21.97
C PHE A 90 6.73 -9.79 -21.71
N GLN A 91 7.55 -10.00 -20.67
CA GLN A 91 8.66 -9.13 -20.27
C GLN A 91 8.24 -7.67 -20.13
N ILE A 92 7.09 -7.44 -19.45
CA ILE A 92 6.52 -6.12 -19.22
C ILE A 92 7.01 -5.56 -17.88
N PRO A 93 7.82 -4.48 -17.87
CA PRO A 93 8.21 -3.82 -16.66
C PRO A 93 6.98 -3.21 -15.97
N PHE A 94 7.03 -3.13 -14.64
CA PHE A 94 5.90 -2.67 -13.87
C PHE A 94 6.29 -1.79 -12.69
N LEU A 95 5.34 -0.93 -12.32
CA LEU A 95 5.31 -0.17 -11.08
C LEU A 95 4.15 -0.69 -10.23
N THR A 96 4.33 -0.72 -8.92
CA THR A 96 3.25 -0.99 -7.96
C THR A 96 2.93 0.27 -7.18
N THR A 97 1.64 0.65 -7.14
CA THR A 97 1.21 1.75 -6.28
C THR A 97 1.44 1.39 -4.81
N MET A 98 1.45 2.38 -3.93
CA MET A 98 1.63 2.17 -2.49
C MET A 98 0.68 1.10 -1.94
N ASP A 99 -0.60 1.13 -2.37
CA ASP A 99 -1.63 0.18 -1.94
C ASP A 99 -1.45 -1.23 -2.53
N ALA A 100 -0.62 -1.39 -3.54
CA ALA A 100 -0.36 -2.67 -4.21
C ALA A 100 1.04 -3.23 -3.95
N LYS A 101 1.82 -2.61 -3.05
CA LYS A 101 3.16 -3.10 -2.69
C LYS A 101 3.11 -4.54 -2.20
N GLY A 102 4.00 -5.37 -2.72
CA GLY A 102 4.09 -6.80 -2.39
C GLY A 102 3.14 -7.72 -3.17
N ILE A 103 2.30 -7.20 -4.08
CA ILE A 103 1.44 -8.05 -4.94
C ILE A 103 2.27 -8.93 -5.90
N ILE A 104 3.37 -8.38 -6.40
CA ILE A 104 4.47 -9.12 -7.01
C ILE A 104 5.71 -8.80 -6.16
N PRO A 105 6.61 -9.76 -5.93
CA PRO A 105 7.84 -9.49 -5.17
C PRO A 105 8.58 -8.26 -5.70
N GLU A 106 8.89 -7.32 -4.82
CA GLU A 106 9.49 -6.04 -5.25
C GLU A 106 10.95 -6.18 -5.69
N ASN A 107 11.62 -7.29 -5.33
CA ASN A 107 12.94 -7.63 -5.86
C ASN A 107 12.89 -8.28 -7.27
N HIS A 108 11.72 -8.42 -7.87
CA HIS A 108 11.57 -8.97 -9.22
C HIS A 108 12.33 -8.13 -10.25
N PRO A 109 13.06 -8.75 -11.24
CA PRO A 109 13.88 -8.02 -12.22
C PRO A 109 13.13 -7.00 -13.09
N LEU A 110 11.82 -7.18 -13.28
CA LEU A 110 10.97 -6.25 -14.03
C LEU A 110 10.28 -5.20 -13.15
N SER A 111 10.45 -5.25 -11.83
CA SER A 111 9.91 -4.25 -10.91
C SER A 111 10.74 -2.97 -11.00
N LEU A 112 10.09 -1.84 -11.22
CA LEU A 112 10.72 -0.52 -11.26
C LEU A 112 10.37 0.32 -10.01
N GLY A 113 9.78 -0.31 -9.00
CA GLY A 113 9.43 0.31 -7.73
C GLY A 113 8.05 0.98 -7.73
N MET A 114 7.93 2.07 -6.98
CA MET A 114 6.68 2.78 -6.73
C MET A 114 6.60 4.07 -7.57
N PRO A 115 5.44 4.37 -8.21
CA PRO A 115 5.23 5.63 -8.90
C PRO A 115 4.85 6.75 -7.92
N GLY A 116 4.89 7.98 -8.42
CA GLY A 116 4.35 9.14 -7.72
C GLY A 116 5.38 9.96 -6.97
N THR A 117 4.89 10.91 -6.18
CA THR A 117 5.71 11.92 -5.50
C THR A 117 6.66 11.29 -4.47
N CYS A 118 6.24 10.18 -3.87
CA CYS A 118 7.02 9.41 -2.89
C CYS A 118 7.72 8.20 -3.52
N GLY A 119 7.66 8.11 -4.85
CA GLY A 119 8.13 6.96 -5.58
C GLY A 119 9.62 7.04 -5.96
N ASP A 120 10.09 5.95 -6.56
CA ASP A 120 11.45 5.82 -7.01
C ASP A 120 11.76 6.77 -8.20
N LYS A 121 12.96 7.33 -8.23
CA LYS A 121 13.39 8.22 -9.32
C LYS A 121 13.33 7.50 -10.67
N GLY A 122 13.83 6.28 -10.75
CA GLY A 122 13.77 5.45 -11.93
C GLY A 122 12.35 5.15 -12.42
N ALA A 123 11.36 5.14 -11.52
CA ALA A 123 9.95 4.97 -11.87
C ALA A 123 9.43 6.14 -12.73
N LYS A 124 9.80 7.39 -12.40
CA LYS A 124 9.41 8.57 -13.19
C LYS A 124 10.07 8.56 -14.57
N GLU A 125 11.33 8.18 -14.65
CA GLU A 125 12.07 8.07 -15.91
C GLU A 125 11.47 6.99 -16.82
N ALA A 126 11.19 5.81 -16.26
CA ALA A 126 10.55 4.72 -16.99
C ALA A 126 9.16 5.12 -17.50
N PHE A 127 8.38 5.82 -16.65
CA PHE A 127 7.08 6.34 -17.05
C PHE A 127 7.20 7.37 -18.19
N LYS A 128 8.11 8.33 -18.08
CA LYS A 128 8.37 9.31 -19.14
C LYS A 128 8.76 8.65 -20.47
N ALA A 129 9.56 7.60 -20.42
CA ALA A 129 10.00 6.86 -21.58
C ALA A 129 8.93 5.93 -22.20
N ALA A 130 7.88 5.57 -21.45
CA ALA A 130 6.84 4.67 -21.93
C ALA A 130 6.02 5.27 -23.06
N GLU A 131 5.74 4.46 -24.09
CA GLU A 131 4.86 4.80 -25.22
C GLU A 131 3.46 4.19 -25.03
N LEU A 132 3.37 3.08 -24.30
CA LEU A 132 2.13 2.42 -23.91
C LEU A 132 2.14 2.15 -22.41
N VAL A 133 1.12 2.66 -21.73
CA VAL A 133 0.91 2.46 -20.29
C VAL A 133 -0.31 1.58 -20.08
N ILE A 134 -0.19 0.58 -19.20
CA ILE A 134 -1.31 -0.28 -18.82
C ILE A 134 -1.64 0.02 -17.36
N GLY A 135 -2.75 0.71 -17.10
CA GLY A 135 -3.30 0.88 -15.76
C GLY A 135 -4.12 -0.35 -15.35
N ILE A 136 -3.64 -1.09 -14.35
CA ILE A 136 -4.24 -2.35 -13.91
C ILE A 136 -4.80 -2.19 -12.50
N GLY A 137 -6.13 -2.07 -12.37
CA GLY A 137 -6.78 -1.87 -11.08
C GLY A 137 -6.36 -0.58 -10.37
N ASN A 138 -6.05 0.47 -11.12
CA ASN A 138 -5.56 1.74 -10.63
C ASN A 138 -6.59 2.84 -10.89
N SER A 139 -6.79 3.75 -9.94
CA SER A 139 -7.62 4.96 -10.06
C SER A 139 -6.80 6.23 -10.33
N PHE A 140 -5.50 6.11 -10.51
CA PHE A 140 -4.55 7.20 -10.78
C PHE A 140 -4.66 8.38 -9.78
N PRO A 141 -4.54 8.14 -8.46
CA PRO A 141 -4.67 9.21 -7.49
C PRO A 141 -3.52 10.21 -7.57
N LYS A 142 -3.77 11.46 -7.19
CA LYS A 142 -2.87 12.62 -7.35
C LYS A 142 -1.43 12.36 -6.88
N TRP A 143 -1.28 11.79 -5.67
CA TRP A 143 0.04 11.57 -5.08
C TRP A 143 0.84 10.46 -5.75
N GLN A 144 0.15 9.45 -6.29
CA GLN A 144 0.77 8.34 -7.02
C GLN A 144 1.01 8.67 -8.50
N MET A 145 0.55 9.85 -8.97
CA MET A 145 0.71 10.32 -10.34
C MET A 145 1.37 11.69 -10.38
N TRP A 146 2.43 11.89 -9.60
CA TRP A 146 3.27 13.10 -9.59
C TRP A 146 2.46 14.40 -9.57
N LYS A 147 1.43 14.48 -8.69
CA LYS A 147 0.51 15.62 -8.51
C LYS A 147 -0.24 16.02 -9.78
N PHE A 148 -0.44 15.11 -10.74
CA PHE A 148 -1.03 15.37 -12.04
C PHE A 148 -0.20 16.34 -12.91
N GLU A 149 1.12 16.16 -12.90
CA GLU A 149 2.04 16.94 -13.76
C GLU A 149 1.45 17.06 -15.17
N GLU A 150 1.41 18.27 -15.70
CA GLU A 150 0.83 18.57 -17.00
C GLU A 150 1.58 17.83 -18.12
N GLY A 151 0.84 17.34 -19.10
CA GLY A 151 1.40 16.58 -20.21
C GLY A 151 1.90 15.17 -19.86
N LEU A 152 1.68 14.69 -18.65
CA LEU A 152 2.20 13.40 -18.17
C LEU A 152 1.86 12.23 -19.10
N PHE A 153 0.68 12.23 -19.72
CA PHE A 153 0.21 11.22 -20.67
C PHE A 153 0.30 11.63 -22.13
N ASP A 154 0.85 12.81 -22.44
CA ASP A 154 1.00 13.24 -23.81
C ASP A 154 1.78 12.23 -24.66
N LYS A 155 1.26 11.94 -25.86
CA LYS A 155 1.85 10.98 -26.81
C LYS A 155 1.95 9.53 -26.29
N LYS A 156 1.25 9.19 -25.21
CA LYS A 156 1.18 7.81 -24.69
C LYS A 156 -0.17 7.20 -24.99
N THR A 157 -0.16 5.91 -25.31
CA THR A 157 -1.38 5.12 -25.36
C THR A 157 -1.70 4.61 -23.96
N LEU A 158 -2.90 4.86 -23.45
CA LEU A 158 -3.37 4.35 -22.17
C LEU A 158 -4.37 3.21 -22.36
N MET A 159 -4.00 2.03 -21.90
CA MET A 159 -4.90 0.90 -21.68
C MET A 159 -5.27 0.86 -20.20
N HIS A 160 -6.57 0.81 -19.86
CA HIS A 160 -7.02 0.87 -18.48
C HIS A 160 -7.99 -0.24 -18.16
N ILE A 161 -7.66 -1.07 -17.16
CA ILE A 161 -8.51 -2.16 -16.64
C ILE A 161 -8.97 -1.76 -15.23
N ASN A 162 -10.28 -1.63 -15.04
CA ASN A 162 -10.86 -1.31 -13.75
C ASN A 162 -12.23 -2.00 -13.61
N ILE A 163 -12.62 -2.31 -12.37
CA ILE A 163 -13.95 -2.89 -12.09
C ILE A 163 -15.07 -1.85 -12.25
N SER A 164 -14.77 -0.57 -12.05
CA SER A 164 -15.71 0.54 -12.16
C SER A 164 -15.57 1.26 -13.49
N ARG A 165 -16.69 1.43 -14.18
CA ARG A 165 -16.79 2.25 -15.39
C ARG A 165 -16.38 3.70 -15.13
N ASP A 166 -16.74 4.24 -13.97
CA ASP A 166 -16.53 5.64 -13.60
C ASP A 166 -15.05 6.00 -13.39
N GLU A 167 -14.20 5.01 -13.22
CA GLU A 167 -12.76 5.21 -13.12
C GLU A 167 -12.06 5.22 -14.48
N ILE A 168 -12.68 4.66 -15.52
CA ILE A 168 -12.12 4.64 -16.88
C ILE A 168 -12.22 6.03 -17.50
N GLY A 169 -11.07 6.64 -17.80
CA GLY A 169 -11.02 7.99 -18.39
C GLY A 169 -11.28 9.14 -17.42
N LYS A 170 -11.44 8.87 -16.12
CA LYS A 170 -11.75 9.88 -15.11
C LYS A 170 -10.63 10.90 -14.90
N VAL A 171 -9.39 10.43 -14.84
CA VAL A 171 -8.22 11.28 -14.57
C VAL A 171 -7.45 11.57 -15.86
N TYR A 172 -7.21 10.55 -16.66
CA TYR A 172 -6.50 10.66 -17.94
C TYR A 172 -7.33 10.07 -19.07
N PRO A 173 -7.30 10.69 -20.26
CA PRO A 173 -7.93 10.12 -21.46
C PRO A 173 -7.45 8.68 -21.66
N THR A 174 -8.40 7.76 -21.83
CA THR A 174 -8.13 6.33 -21.98
C THR A 174 -8.44 5.89 -23.41
N ASP A 175 -7.44 5.36 -24.12
CA ASP A 175 -7.61 4.88 -25.49
C ASP A 175 -8.35 3.54 -25.52
N TYR A 176 -8.02 2.66 -24.56
CA TYR A 176 -8.62 1.33 -24.44
C TYR A 176 -9.03 1.04 -23.00
N GLY A 177 -10.34 0.97 -22.77
CA GLY A 177 -10.92 0.66 -21.45
C GLY A 177 -11.47 -0.75 -21.36
N MET A 178 -11.25 -1.42 -20.22
CA MET A 178 -11.85 -2.72 -19.91
C MET A 178 -12.48 -2.68 -18.52
N ILE A 179 -13.78 -3.00 -18.44
CA ILE A 179 -14.48 -3.14 -17.16
C ILE A 179 -14.45 -4.61 -16.75
N SER A 180 -13.71 -4.93 -15.69
CA SER A 180 -13.58 -6.29 -15.16
C SER A 180 -12.86 -6.31 -13.82
N ASP A 181 -13.06 -7.38 -13.05
CA ASP A 181 -12.09 -7.80 -12.05
C ASP A 181 -10.75 -8.11 -12.70
N ILE A 182 -9.66 -7.85 -11.98
CA ILE A 182 -8.31 -7.92 -12.55
C ILE A 182 -7.86 -9.36 -12.80
N ALA A 183 -8.09 -10.28 -11.87
CA ALA A 183 -7.65 -11.67 -12.05
C ALA A 183 -8.25 -12.33 -13.30
N PRO A 184 -9.59 -12.32 -13.55
CA PRO A 184 -10.16 -12.88 -14.76
C PRO A 184 -9.75 -12.09 -16.02
N ALA A 185 -9.58 -10.76 -15.95
CA ALA A 185 -9.10 -9.96 -17.07
C ALA A 185 -7.69 -10.35 -17.50
N ILE A 186 -6.74 -10.37 -16.58
CA ILE A 186 -5.34 -10.72 -16.87
C ILE A 186 -5.21 -12.17 -17.32
N LYS A 187 -5.97 -13.10 -16.71
CA LYS A 187 -6.02 -14.49 -17.15
C LYS A 187 -6.48 -14.62 -18.61
N ALA A 188 -7.54 -13.90 -18.98
CA ALA A 188 -8.06 -13.91 -20.35
C ALA A 188 -7.08 -13.26 -21.34
N ILE A 189 -6.49 -12.12 -20.97
CA ILE A 189 -5.46 -11.43 -21.78
C ILE A 189 -4.25 -12.33 -21.97
N ASN A 190 -3.74 -12.99 -20.93
CA ASN A 190 -2.62 -13.94 -21.01
C ASN A 190 -2.88 -15.03 -22.05
N ALA A 191 -4.07 -15.62 -22.02
CA ALA A 191 -4.45 -16.67 -22.97
C ALA A 191 -4.56 -16.14 -24.41
N ALA A 192 -5.21 -15.00 -24.60
CA ALA A 192 -5.42 -14.39 -25.91
C ALA A 192 -4.10 -13.88 -26.53
N LEU A 193 -3.27 -13.20 -25.74
CA LEU A 193 -1.96 -12.69 -26.19
C LEU A 193 -0.98 -13.81 -26.54
N THR A 194 -1.02 -14.92 -25.79
CA THR A 194 -0.21 -16.12 -26.08
C THR A 194 -0.53 -16.68 -27.46
N LYS A 195 -1.80 -16.72 -27.87
CA LYS A 195 -2.22 -17.22 -29.19
C LYS A 195 -1.68 -16.33 -30.33
N ARG A 196 -1.43 -15.06 -30.08
CA ARG A 196 -0.90 -14.08 -31.04
C ARG A 196 0.62 -14.21 -31.27
N LYS A 197 1.31 -14.95 -30.39
CA LYS A 197 2.76 -15.22 -30.48
C LYS A 197 3.60 -13.94 -30.72
N PRO A 198 3.45 -12.88 -29.89
CA PRO A 198 4.20 -11.65 -30.09
C PRO A 198 5.71 -11.88 -29.91
N LEU A 199 6.52 -10.99 -30.49
CA LEU A 199 7.94 -10.94 -30.22
C LEU A 199 8.18 -10.47 -28.77
N VAL A 200 8.92 -11.27 -28.01
CA VAL A 200 9.25 -10.94 -26.62
C VAL A 200 10.76 -10.89 -26.47
N GLU A 201 11.27 -9.75 -26.08
CA GLU A 201 12.70 -9.55 -25.78
C GLU A 201 12.91 -9.53 -24.27
N LYS A 202 13.92 -10.26 -23.79
CA LYS A 202 14.28 -10.24 -22.37
C LYS A 202 14.76 -8.85 -21.98
N LYS A 203 14.20 -8.31 -20.91
CA LYS A 203 14.52 -6.97 -20.39
C LYS A 203 15.16 -7.08 -19.02
N THR A 204 16.13 -6.22 -18.76
CA THR A 204 16.79 -6.08 -17.47
C THR A 204 16.80 -4.60 -17.11
N PHE A 205 16.44 -4.27 -15.89
CA PHE A 205 16.39 -2.91 -15.40
C PHE A 205 17.27 -2.78 -14.16
N THR A 206 17.96 -1.65 -14.03
CA THR A 206 18.63 -1.25 -12.79
C THR A 206 17.66 -0.37 -12.00
N LYS A 207 17.41 -0.74 -10.77
CA LYS A 207 16.57 0.06 -9.89
C LYS A 207 17.39 1.24 -9.34
N ASP A 208 16.91 2.44 -9.58
CA ASP A 208 17.45 3.64 -8.96
C ASP A 208 16.59 3.97 -7.73
N LYS A 209 17.09 3.60 -6.55
CA LYS A 209 16.38 3.72 -5.28
C LYS A 209 16.75 5.00 -4.54
N ILE A 210 15.79 5.56 -3.81
CA ILE A 210 15.91 6.80 -3.01
C ILE A 210 16.84 6.64 -1.77
N TYR A 211 17.58 5.55 -1.62
CA TYR A 211 18.25 5.17 -0.37
C TYR A 211 19.52 5.97 0.00
N ASN A 212 19.95 6.91 -0.82
CA ASN A 212 21.19 7.67 -0.55
C ASN A 212 21.14 8.51 0.73
N SER A 213 19.94 8.98 1.15
CA SER A 213 19.79 9.77 2.37
C SER A 213 20.21 9.02 3.65
N VAL A 214 20.02 7.70 3.68
CA VAL A 214 20.41 6.86 4.83
C VAL A 214 21.93 6.75 4.98
N VAL A 215 22.65 6.70 3.87
CA VAL A 215 24.12 6.56 3.84
C VAL A 215 24.81 7.84 4.30
N GLU A 216 24.21 9.00 4.04
CA GLU A 216 24.77 10.32 4.35
C GLU A 216 24.38 10.84 5.74
N TYR A 217 23.49 10.13 6.46
CA TYR A 217 22.99 10.53 7.76
C TYR A 217 24.09 10.54 8.84
N LYS A 218 24.17 11.64 9.58
CA LYS A 218 25.16 11.87 10.65
C LYS A 218 24.53 12.25 11.99
N GLY A 219 23.20 12.15 12.10
CA GLY A 219 22.49 12.44 13.34
C GLY A 219 22.75 11.41 14.45
N SER A 220 22.32 11.73 15.66
CA SER A 220 22.52 10.88 16.85
C SER A 220 21.31 10.00 17.18
N LYS A 221 20.13 10.33 16.64
CA LYS A 221 18.89 9.55 16.80
C LYS A 221 18.75 8.53 15.69
N VAL A 222 17.67 7.73 15.72
CA VAL A 222 17.42 6.74 14.66
C VAL A 222 16.92 7.43 13.40
N HIS A 223 17.59 7.23 12.28
CA HIS A 223 17.08 7.68 10.97
C HIS A 223 15.86 6.86 10.56
N PRO A 224 14.68 7.48 10.24
CA PRO A 224 13.46 6.75 9.95
C PRO A 224 13.57 5.76 8.79
N GLY A 225 14.28 6.13 7.71
CA GLY A 225 14.53 5.24 6.57
C GLY A 225 15.42 4.05 6.92
N ALA A 226 16.44 4.25 7.79
CA ALA A 226 17.29 3.17 8.27
C ALA A 226 16.51 2.18 9.13
N LEU A 227 15.60 2.68 9.98
CA LEU A 227 14.66 1.84 10.74
C LEU A 227 13.81 0.98 9.82
N CYS A 228 13.23 1.57 8.77
CA CYS A 228 12.40 0.85 7.82
C CYS A 228 13.19 -0.25 7.07
N GLN A 229 14.44 0.04 6.69
CA GLN A 229 15.32 -0.96 6.08
C GLN A 229 15.69 -2.08 7.06
N GLU A 230 15.94 -1.74 8.32
CA GLU A 230 16.24 -2.73 9.35
C GLU A 230 15.03 -3.60 9.64
N LEU A 231 13.83 -3.02 9.77
CA LEU A 231 12.58 -3.75 9.92
C LEU A 231 12.37 -4.75 8.77
N ALA A 232 12.60 -4.32 7.52
CA ALA A 232 12.42 -5.17 6.34
C ALA A 232 13.30 -6.45 6.36
N LYS A 233 14.50 -6.39 6.95
CA LYS A 233 15.42 -7.54 7.04
C LYS A 233 14.87 -8.68 7.90
N TYR A 234 14.08 -8.35 8.92
CA TYR A 234 13.58 -9.31 9.90
C TYR A 234 12.10 -9.65 9.74
N LEU A 235 11.43 -9.10 8.70
CA LEU A 235 10.03 -9.44 8.44
C LEU A 235 9.87 -10.95 8.18
N PRO A 236 8.96 -11.62 8.88
CA PRO A 236 8.59 -12.99 8.54
C PRO A 236 8.06 -13.12 7.11
N ASP A 237 8.21 -14.30 6.54
CA ASP A 237 7.52 -14.64 5.29
C ASP A 237 6.01 -14.45 5.48
N ARG A 238 5.33 -13.92 4.46
CA ARG A 238 3.90 -13.61 4.46
C ARG A 238 3.44 -12.58 5.51
N ALA A 239 4.35 -11.86 6.20
CA ALA A 239 3.95 -10.81 7.14
C ALA A 239 3.04 -9.75 6.48
N ILE A 240 2.16 -9.16 7.28
CA ILE A 240 1.34 -8.03 6.88
C ILE A 240 1.85 -6.80 7.62
N VAL A 241 2.33 -5.81 6.88
CA VAL A 241 2.74 -4.52 7.44
C VAL A 241 1.66 -3.50 7.19
N LEU A 242 1.20 -2.88 8.26
CA LEU A 242 0.23 -1.79 8.23
C LEU A 242 0.97 -0.47 8.51
N GLY A 243 0.95 0.47 7.56
CA GLY A 243 1.45 1.81 7.78
C GLY A 243 0.28 2.73 8.14
N ASP A 244 0.26 3.35 9.31
CA ASP A 244 -0.78 4.31 9.66
C ASP A 244 -0.55 5.68 9.00
N ALA A 245 -1.50 6.59 9.09
CA ALA A 245 -1.45 7.88 8.40
C ALA A 245 -0.28 8.76 8.89
N GLY A 246 0.36 9.45 7.99
CA GLY A 246 1.45 10.37 8.34
C GLY A 246 2.76 10.11 7.61
N ALA A 247 3.83 10.71 8.10
CA ALA A 247 5.17 10.55 7.57
C ALA A 247 5.67 9.10 7.68
N ASN A 248 5.30 8.41 8.76
CA ASN A 248 5.59 7.00 9.01
C ASN A 248 5.17 6.09 7.85
N MET A 249 3.95 6.24 7.33
CA MET A 249 3.46 5.49 6.16
C MET A 249 4.38 5.66 4.95
N ILE A 250 4.84 6.87 4.73
CA ILE A 250 5.67 7.22 3.59
C ILE A 250 7.07 6.65 3.73
N TRP A 251 7.66 6.75 4.93
CA TRP A 251 8.93 6.11 5.24
C TRP A 251 8.89 4.60 5.00
N LEU A 252 7.86 3.93 5.51
CA LEU A 252 7.66 2.48 5.29
C LEU A 252 7.52 2.15 3.80
N ALA A 253 6.68 2.89 3.08
CA ALA A 253 6.43 2.64 1.66
C ALA A 253 7.68 2.87 0.79
N ALA A 254 8.48 3.90 1.10
CA ALA A 254 9.65 4.27 0.31
C ALA A 254 10.88 3.38 0.61
N PHE A 255 11.08 2.95 1.86
CA PHE A 255 12.30 2.29 2.29
C PHE A 255 12.18 0.80 2.56
N MET A 256 10.97 0.23 2.56
CA MET A 256 10.77 -1.22 2.68
C MET A 256 10.51 -1.86 1.33
N GLU A 257 11.07 -3.05 1.14
CA GLU A 257 10.72 -3.95 0.04
C GLU A 257 9.92 -5.13 0.58
N PHE A 258 8.82 -5.45 -0.11
CA PHE A 258 7.93 -6.56 0.25
C PHE A 258 8.12 -7.72 -0.72
N ASN A 259 8.62 -8.82 -0.17
CA ASN A 259 8.95 -10.04 -0.89
C ASN A 259 8.30 -11.24 -0.17
N LYS A 260 8.44 -12.45 -0.69
CA LYS A 260 8.00 -13.69 -0.02
C LYS A 260 6.55 -13.68 0.48
N GLY A 261 5.63 -13.10 -0.28
CA GLY A 261 4.21 -13.01 0.08
C GLY A 261 3.88 -11.99 1.16
N GLN A 262 4.83 -11.15 1.54
CA GLN A 262 4.61 -10.01 2.41
C GLN A 262 3.75 -8.96 1.72
N ASN A 263 2.94 -8.22 2.49
CA ASN A 263 2.07 -7.17 1.94
C ASN A 263 2.21 -5.90 2.76
N PHE A 264 2.03 -4.76 2.10
CA PHE A 264 1.88 -3.46 2.72
C PHE A 264 0.44 -2.95 2.56
N LYS A 265 -0.12 -2.37 3.62
CA LYS A 265 -1.41 -1.69 3.61
C LYS A 265 -1.29 -0.33 4.27
N ASN A 266 -2.08 0.61 3.79
CA ASN A 266 -2.15 1.98 4.30
C ASN A 266 -3.62 2.43 4.39
N PRO A 267 -3.94 3.54 5.08
CA PRO A 267 -5.31 3.99 5.31
C PRO A 267 -6.07 4.44 4.05
N GLY A 268 -5.48 4.29 2.86
CA GLY A 268 -6.08 4.69 1.61
C GLY A 268 -6.16 6.20 1.42
N SER A 269 -7.05 6.62 0.52
CA SER A 269 -7.14 8.04 0.10
C SER A 269 -7.70 8.97 1.18
N PHE A 270 -8.46 8.46 2.14
CA PHE A 270 -8.99 9.27 3.24
C PHE A 270 -7.92 9.55 4.30
N GLY A 271 -7.00 8.60 4.53
CA GLY A 271 -5.84 8.75 5.40
C GLY A 271 -6.15 9.10 6.86
N PRO A 272 -7.10 8.44 7.55
CA PRO A 272 -7.38 8.74 8.95
C PRO A 272 -6.24 8.24 9.84
N MET A 273 -5.80 9.07 10.78
CA MET A 273 -4.87 8.67 11.84
C MET A 273 -5.48 7.58 12.72
N ALA A 274 -4.63 6.76 13.33
CA ALA A 274 -5.01 5.65 14.24
C ALA A 274 -5.82 4.51 13.60
N SER A 275 -6.18 4.60 12.32
CA SER A 275 -7.02 3.59 11.67
C SER A 275 -6.36 2.22 11.60
N HIS A 276 -5.07 2.18 11.31
CA HIS A 276 -4.33 0.92 11.21
C HIS A 276 -3.81 0.44 12.56
N VAL A 277 -3.61 1.33 13.54
CA VAL A 277 -3.41 0.93 14.94
C VAL A 277 -4.57 0.05 15.38
N ASN A 278 -5.81 0.49 15.16
CA ASN A 278 -7.03 -0.23 15.56
C ASN A 278 -7.35 -1.41 14.63
N ALA A 279 -7.29 -1.20 13.32
CA ALA A 279 -7.59 -2.25 12.34
C ALA A 279 -6.68 -3.48 12.46
N SER A 280 -5.48 -3.30 13.03
CA SER A 280 -4.50 -4.37 13.21
C SER A 280 -5.06 -5.57 13.98
N LEU A 281 -5.95 -5.33 14.95
CA LEU A 281 -6.60 -6.39 15.72
C LEU A 281 -7.44 -7.29 14.81
N GLY A 282 -8.30 -6.68 14.00
CA GLY A 282 -9.14 -7.40 13.05
C GLY A 282 -8.32 -8.09 11.95
N VAL A 283 -7.25 -7.45 11.48
CA VAL A 283 -6.36 -8.04 10.48
C VAL A 283 -5.64 -9.26 11.04
N GLN A 284 -5.15 -9.21 12.30
CA GLN A 284 -4.50 -10.36 12.91
C GLN A 284 -5.49 -11.50 13.17
N LEU A 285 -6.70 -11.20 13.62
CA LEU A 285 -7.75 -12.22 13.81
C LEU A 285 -8.15 -12.91 12.50
N ALA A 286 -8.23 -12.15 11.41
CA ALA A 286 -8.54 -12.69 10.08
C ALA A 286 -7.36 -13.44 9.44
N ASN A 287 -6.15 -13.29 9.97
CA ASN A 287 -4.92 -13.89 9.44
C ASN A 287 -4.08 -14.51 10.58
N PRO A 288 -4.59 -15.54 11.27
CA PRO A 288 -3.93 -16.09 12.47
C PRO A 288 -2.57 -16.75 12.18
N ASP A 289 -2.33 -17.17 10.95
CA ASP A 289 -1.09 -17.79 10.46
C ASP A 289 -0.06 -16.78 9.90
N ARG A 290 -0.36 -15.49 9.98
CA ARG A 290 0.51 -14.40 9.50
C ARG A 290 0.81 -13.45 10.66
N ARG A 291 2.01 -12.87 10.67
CA ARG A 291 2.34 -11.84 11.67
C ARG A 291 1.93 -10.46 11.16
N VAL A 292 1.19 -9.72 11.98
CA VAL A 292 0.82 -8.33 11.69
C VAL A 292 1.75 -7.39 12.45
N ILE A 293 2.36 -6.48 11.71
CA ILE A 293 3.24 -5.43 12.21
C ILE A 293 2.64 -4.07 11.80
N VAL A 294 2.54 -3.15 12.74
CA VAL A 294 2.03 -1.79 12.48
C VAL A 294 3.20 -0.83 12.62
N GLY A 295 3.48 -0.06 11.57
CA GLY A 295 4.34 1.11 11.65
C GLY A 295 3.45 2.35 11.75
N CYS A 296 3.49 3.04 12.87
CA CYS A 296 2.66 4.23 13.15
C CYS A 296 3.51 5.36 13.72
N GLY A 297 2.99 6.58 13.65
CA GLY A 297 3.57 7.71 14.39
C GLY A 297 3.14 7.68 15.87
N ASP A 298 3.82 8.48 16.66
CA ASP A 298 3.47 8.73 18.06
C ASP A 298 2.03 9.27 18.18
N GLY A 299 1.68 10.29 17.39
CA GLY A 299 0.33 10.86 17.41
C GLY A 299 -0.76 9.87 16.95
N ASP A 300 -0.45 8.94 16.01
CA ASP A 300 -1.39 7.88 15.62
C ASP A 300 -1.67 6.95 16.80
N TYR A 301 -0.60 6.57 17.52
CA TYR A 301 -0.74 5.66 18.65
C TYR A 301 -1.43 6.31 19.83
N GLU A 302 -1.17 7.60 20.12
CA GLU A 302 -1.87 8.34 21.18
C GLU A 302 -3.39 8.39 20.98
N MET A 303 -3.86 8.48 19.73
CA MET A 303 -5.29 8.52 19.43
C MET A 303 -6.01 7.19 19.72
N ALA A 304 -5.30 6.05 19.74
CA ALA A 304 -5.93 4.73 19.80
C ALA A 304 -5.18 3.69 20.66
N GLY A 305 -4.17 4.10 21.41
CA GLY A 305 -3.28 3.21 22.13
C GLY A 305 -3.92 2.32 23.19
N PHE A 306 -5.14 2.64 23.66
CA PHE A 306 -5.87 1.81 24.62
C PHE A 306 -6.33 0.47 24.05
N GLU A 307 -6.34 0.28 22.73
CA GLU A 307 -6.65 -1.00 22.10
C GLU A 307 -5.61 -2.11 22.39
N ILE A 308 -4.49 -1.76 22.99
CA ILE A 308 -3.55 -2.74 23.55
C ILE A 308 -4.22 -3.62 24.60
N LEU A 309 -5.20 -3.09 25.38
CA LEU A 309 -5.96 -3.84 26.36
C LEU A 309 -6.90 -4.84 25.67
N THR A 310 -7.53 -4.44 24.57
CA THR A 310 -8.34 -5.34 23.72
C THR A 310 -7.48 -6.47 23.16
N ALA A 311 -6.26 -6.15 22.69
CA ALA A 311 -5.32 -7.13 22.19
C ALA A 311 -4.90 -8.13 23.28
N LEU A 312 -4.61 -7.67 24.50
CA LEU A 312 -4.27 -8.51 25.65
C LEU A 312 -5.42 -9.42 26.04
N GLN A 313 -6.62 -8.87 26.18
CA GLN A 313 -7.82 -9.61 26.58
C GLN A 313 -8.13 -10.75 25.59
N ASN A 314 -7.90 -10.52 24.31
CA ASN A 314 -8.18 -11.49 23.24
C ASN A 314 -6.94 -12.28 22.77
N LYS A 315 -5.79 -12.11 23.43
CA LYS A 315 -4.52 -12.80 23.12
C LYS A 315 -4.10 -12.59 21.66
N ILE A 316 -4.17 -11.36 21.17
CA ILE A 316 -3.83 -10.99 19.79
C ILE A 316 -2.38 -10.47 19.77
N PRO A 317 -1.41 -11.20 19.19
CA PRO A 317 0.01 -10.87 19.28
C PRO A 317 0.43 -9.87 18.20
N ILE A 318 -0.02 -8.63 18.28
CA ILE A 318 0.36 -7.54 17.37
C ILE A 318 1.68 -6.92 17.80
N ILE A 319 2.45 -6.41 16.83
CA ILE A 319 3.65 -5.62 17.08
C ILE A 319 3.41 -4.21 16.52
N TRP A 320 3.34 -3.21 17.41
CA TRP A 320 3.34 -1.81 17.04
C TRP A 320 4.78 -1.27 17.11
N VAL A 321 5.29 -0.78 15.98
CA VAL A 321 6.57 -0.06 15.86
C VAL A 321 6.22 1.42 15.75
N ILE A 322 6.45 2.16 16.82
CA ILE A 322 6.12 3.59 16.90
C ILE A 322 7.35 4.38 16.45
N LEU A 323 7.20 5.12 15.37
CA LEU A 323 8.18 6.09 14.90
C LEU A 323 7.97 7.39 15.69
N ASN A 324 8.65 7.50 16.84
CA ASN A 324 8.43 8.54 17.84
C ASN A 324 9.42 9.69 17.67
N ASN A 325 8.94 10.85 17.26
CA ASN A 325 9.71 12.09 17.19
C ASN A 325 9.08 13.24 17.99
N SER A 326 7.98 12.98 18.69
CA SER A 326 7.18 13.95 19.46
C SER A 326 6.63 15.10 18.60
N GLU A 327 6.26 14.77 17.35
CA GLU A 327 5.76 15.76 16.39
C GLU A 327 4.77 15.18 15.39
N PHE A 328 3.79 15.99 14.99
CA PHE A 328 3.03 15.78 13.76
C PHE A 328 3.90 16.16 12.55
N ASN A 329 4.87 15.33 12.22
CA ASN A 329 5.93 15.65 11.26
C ASN A 329 5.40 16.00 9.86
N ILE A 330 4.39 15.32 9.34
CA ILE A 330 3.79 15.65 8.03
C ILE A 330 3.13 17.04 8.05
N ILE A 331 2.53 17.44 9.17
CA ILE A 331 1.92 18.77 9.35
C ILE A 331 3.01 19.84 9.43
N LYS A 332 4.11 19.56 10.14
CA LYS A 332 5.32 20.41 10.15
C LYS A 332 5.80 20.71 8.72
N LEU A 333 5.93 19.67 7.90
CA LEU A 333 6.39 19.81 6.51
C LEU A 333 5.43 20.64 5.66
N PHE A 334 4.11 20.44 5.80
CA PHE A 334 3.12 21.24 5.10
C PHE A 334 3.14 22.71 5.55
N ASN A 335 3.27 22.98 6.85
CA ASN A 335 3.37 24.34 7.38
C ASN A 335 4.65 25.05 6.90
N LEU A 336 5.77 24.36 6.90
CA LEU A 336 7.03 24.89 6.36
C LEU A 336 6.93 25.21 4.87
N ALA A 337 6.34 24.30 4.09
CA ALA A 337 6.16 24.50 2.65
C ALA A 337 5.18 25.62 2.32
N ALA A 338 4.06 25.74 3.03
CA ALA A 338 3.01 26.71 2.76
C ALA A 338 3.25 28.08 3.39
N HIS A 339 3.90 28.14 4.56
CA HIS A 339 3.96 29.33 5.41
C HIS A 339 5.38 29.71 5.85
N GLY A 340 6.39 28.88 5.53
CA GLY A 340 7.79 29.07 5.92
C GLY A 340 8.06 28.99 7.43
N LYS A 341 7.13 28.45 8.22
CA LYS A 341 7.26 28.32 9.67
C LYS A 341 6.51 27.11 10.21
N GLU A 342 7.00 26.58 11.32
CA GLU A 342 6.34 25.53 12.11
C GLU A 342 5.25 26.13 13.00
N VAL A 343 4.09 25.45 13.09
CA VAL A 343 2.97 25.89 13.94
C VAL A 343 2.24 24.67 14.49
N PHE A 344 2.17 24.56 15.83
CA PHE A 344 1.39 23.55 16.55
C PHE A 344 1.65 22.09 16.17
N ASN A 345 2.90 21.75 15.82
CA ASN A 345 3.26 20.40 15.43
C ASN A 345 3.88 19.55 16.56
N HIS A 346 4.37 20.16 17.64
CA HIS A 346 4.93 19.44 18.78
C HIS A 346 3.83 18.83 19.65
N ILE A 347 4.05 17.60 20.09
CA ILE A 347 3.18 16.87 21.03
C ILE A 347 4.01 16.33 22.19
N ILE A 348 3.35 16.08 23.33
CA ILE A 348 3.96 15.44 24.49
C ILE A 348 3.65 13.97 24.45
N CYS A 349 4.65 13.13 24.21
CA CYS A 349 4.50 11.69 24.16
C CYS A 349 4.88 11.03 25.50
N PRO A 350 4.14 10.00 25.94
CA PRO A 350 4.58 9.15 27.03
C PRO A 350 5.78 8.27 26.57
N ASP A 351 6.43 7.63 27.52
CA ASP A 351 7.29 6.48 27.22
C ASP A 351 6.39 5.29 26.86
N PHE A 352 6.20 5.04 25.57
CA PHE A 352 5.29 4.00 25.09
C PHE A 352 5.72 2.59 25.49
N ALA A 353 7.00 2.36 25.70
CA ALA A 353 7.47 1.06 26.21
C ALA A 353 7.00 0.82 27.65
N LYS A 354 7.17 1.81 28.53
CA LYS A 354 6.63 1.73 29.90
C LYS A 354 5.11 1.67 29.94
N TYR A 355 4.45 2.36 29.03
CA TYR A 355 3.00 2.27 28.89
C TYR A 355 2.56 0.83 28.56
N ALA A 356 3.23 0.16 27.61
CA ALA A 356 2.94 -1.22 27.28
C ALA A 356 3.15 -2.15 28.50
N GLU A 357 4.24 -1.99 29.23
CA GLU A 357 4.54 -2.76 30.43
C GLU A 357 3.49 -2.54 31.55
N ALA A 358 3.07 -1.28 31.74
CA ALA A 358 2.00 -0.96 32.70
C ALA A 358 0.66 -1.61 32.34
N CYS A 359 0.38 -1.81 31.04
CA CYS A 359 -0.78 -2.56 30.56
C CYS A 359 -0.60 -4.10 30.68
N GLY A 360 0.61 -4.62 30.91
CA GLY A 360 0.91 -6.06 30.94
C GLY A 360 1.35 -6.66 29.60
N ALA A 361 1.59 -5.82 28.61
CA ALA A 361 2.17 -6.17 27.30
C ALA A 361 3.71 -6.10 27.33
N ASN A 362 4.36 -6.37 26.18
CA ASN A 362 5.79 -6.18 26.07
C ASN A 362 6.10 -4.73 25.60
N GLY A 363 7.04 -4.08 26.28
CA GLY A 363 7.53 -2.75 25.93
C GLY A 363 9.03 -2.78 25.62
N PHE A 364 9.44 -2.15 24.53
CA PHE A 364 10.84 -2.02 24.12
C PHE A 364 11.12 -0.58 23.73
N ARG A 365 12.06 0.07 24.40
CA ARG A 365 12.55 1.40 24.03
C ARG A 365 13.79 1.26 23.16
N VAL A 366 13.81 1.93 22.01
CA VAL A 366 14.92 1.92 21.04
C VAL A 366 15.36 3.34 20.78
N GLU A 367 16.57 3.68 21.23
CA GLU A 367 17.18 5.00 21.03
C GLU A 367 18.33 4.99 20.01
N LYS A 368 18.83 3.80 19.68
CA LYS A 368 19.85 3.55 18.67
C LYS A 368 19.44 2.40 17.77
N LEU A 369 19.75 2.49 16.49
CA LEU A 369 19.31 1.50 15.49
C LEU A 369 19.74 0.06 15.82
N GLU A 370 20.92 -0.11 16.42
CA GLU A 370 21.50 -1.42 16.77
C GLU A 370 20.63 -2.18 17.80
N GLN A 371 19.82 -1.47 18.59
CA GLN A 371 18.93 -2.07 19.58
C GLN A 371 17.66 -2.67 18.94
N PHE A 372 17.30 -2.19 17.73
CA PHE A 372 16.04 -2.56 17.09
C PHE A 372 15.92 -4.04 16.78
N ALA A 373 16.98 -4.64 16.22
CA ALA A 373 16.96 -6.05 15.82
C ALA A 373 16.64 -7.00 16.97
N ASP A 374 17.22 -6.76 18.14
CA ASP A 374 16.99 -7.57 19.36
C ASP A 374 15.57 -7.36 19.89
N ALA A 375 15.11 -6.11 19.99
CA ALA A 375 13.74 -5.79 20.40
C ALA A 375 12.70 -6.43 19.48
N PHE A 376 12.89 -6.33 18.16
CA PHE A 376 11.95 -6.88 17.18
C PHE A 376 11.91 -8.43 17.23
N LYS A 377 13.06 -9.08 17.35
CA LYS A 377 13.11 -10.56 17.51
C LYS A 377 12.41 -11.02 18.78
N LYS A 378 12.58 -10.32 19.91
CA LYS A 378 11.85 -10.61 21.15
C LYS A 378 10.34 -10.44 20.98
N ALA A 379 9.91 -9.37 20.32
CA ALA A 379 8.50 -9.13 20.01
C ALA A 379 7.91 -10.22 19.09
N LEU A 380 8.67 -10.65 18.07
CA LEU A 380 8.27 -11.74 17.18
C LEU A 380 8.11 -13.08 17.88
N ALA A 381 8.97 -13.36 18.85
CA ALA A 381 8.95 -14.61 19.62
C ALA A 381 7.84 -14.65 20.69
N SER A 382 7.20 -13.52 20.98
CA SER A 382 6.15 -13.41 21.97
C SER A 382 4.77 -13.67 21.39
N ASP A 383 3.89 -14.28 22.18
CA ASP A 383 2.46 -14.44 21.95
C ASP A 383 1.62 -13.30 22.57
N LYS A 384 2.27 -12.32 23.22
CA LYS A 384 1.64 -11.10 23.73
C LYS A 384 1.79 -9.95 22.73
N PRO A 385 0.86 -8.96 22.77
CA PRO A 385 1.06 -7.72 22.05
C PRO A 385 2.33 -7.02 22.52
N SER A 386 3.01 -6.31 21.60
CA SER A 386 4.30 -5.68 21.85
C SER A 386 4.34 -4.27 21.28
N ILE A 387 4.91 -3.32 22.00
CA ILE A 387 5.26 -1.99 21.52
C ILE A 387 6.77 -1.86 21.44
N ILE A 388 7.25 -1.40 20.30
CA ILE A 388 8.62 -0.99 20.08
C ILE A 388 8.60 0.52 19.85
N ASP A 389 8.95 1.29 20.88
CA ASP A 389 9.00 2.75 20.85
C ASP A 389 10.38 3.19 20.37
N VAL A 390 10.45 3.61 19.10
CA VAL A 390 11.70 3.99 18.45
C VAL A 390 11.84 5.52 18.39
N ILE A 391 12.86 6.07 19.02
CA ILE A 391 13.14 7.50 19.02
C ILE A 391 13.84 7.87 17.72
N ILE A 392 13.06 8.39 16.79
CA ILE A 392 13.55 8.80 15.47
C ILE A 392 13.98 10.27 15.44
N ASP A 393 14.76 10.63 14.44
CA ASP A 393 15.17 12.01 14.20
C ASP A 393 14.00 12.83 13.61
N ALA A 394 13.63 13.91 14.31
CA ALA A 394 12.57 14.82 13.90
C ALA A 394 12.97 15.77 12.76
N ASP A 395 14.27 15.97 12.57
CA ASP A 395 14.81 16.86 11.53
C ASP A 395 15.00 16.16 10.18
N GLU A 396 14.90 14.82 10.19
CA GLU A 396 14.93 14.06 8.95
C GLU A 396 13.67 14.30 8.13
N VAL A 397 13.87 14.91 6.98
CA VAL A 397 12.81 15.21 6.03
C VAL A 397 12.57 13.99 5.16
N MET A 398 11.31 13.58 5.04
CA MET A 398 10.91 12.55 4.08
C MET A 398 11.53 12.85 2.70
N PRO A 399 11.83 11.83 1.87
CA PRO A 399 12.57 11.99 0.60
C PRO A 399 11.80 12.79 -0.49
N PHE A 400 11.10 13.83 -0.07
CA PHE A 400 10.32 14.75 -0.90
C PHE A 400 11.09 16.02 -1.21
N LYS A 401 12.25 15.93 -1.82
CA LYS A 401 12.91 17.15 -2.34
C LYS A 401 12.07 17.94 -3.35
N THR A 402 10.93 17.41 -3.78
CA THR A 402 10.05 18.02 -4.78
C THR A 402 8.82 18.75 -4.21
N TRP A 403 8.56 18.71 -2.89
CA TRP A 403 7.38 19.35 -2.31
C TRP A 403 7.55 20.85 -2.09
N ALA A 404 8.79 21.31 -1.93
CA ALA A 404 9.11 22.70 -1.59
C ALA A 404 9.60 23.54 -2.78
N GLN A 405 9.69 22.98 -4.00
CA GLN A 405 10.31 23.66 -5.14
C GLN A 405 9.40 23.81 -6.36
N ASP A 406 8.10 23.43 -6.29
CA ASP A 406 7.13 23.65 -7.37
C ASP A 406 5.91 24.43 -6.90
#